data_ed911eae260254d1c957e4a9267dac07
#
_entry.id   ed911eae260254d1c957e4a9267dac07
#
_cell.length_a   1.000
_cell.length_b   1.000
_cell.length_c   1.000
_cell.angle_alpha   90.00
_cell.angle_beta   90.00
_cell.angle_gamma   90.00
#
_symmetry.space_group_name_H-M   'P 1'
#
loop_
_entity.id
_entity.type
_entity.pdbx_description
1 polymer ?
#
loop_
_entity_poly.entity_id
_entity_poly.type
_entity_poly.pdbx_seq_one_letter_code
_entity_poly.pdbx_strand_id
1 'polypeptide(L)'
;MNILYLILFFSISLGQAKDYLFEAGGIISNADEELIEYPDGTKFIVYKGNNGAWKDSEGDYGKEKCIGYVKTNINKNAEVHFRCEGANQNGEKFWTTRIRKSDSVKGGGGINTYVAGTGKYKKMIGIKCPYGVQYHEDAVWYTHKCKLNE
;
A
#
# COMPACT_ATOMS: atom_id res chain seq x y z
N MET A 1 10.87 -0.90 -65.44
CA MET A 1 9.99 -1.62 -64.49
C MET A 1 10.49 -1.31 -63.08
N ASN A 2 9.94 -0.21 -62.49
CA ASN A 2 10.42 0.27 -61.17
C ASN A 2 9.57 -0.35 -60.06
N ILE A 3 10.20 -1.18 -59.22
CA ILE A 3 9.56 -1.76 -58.06
C ILE A 3 9.73 -0.77 -56.92
N LEU A 4 8.65 -0.15 -56.52
CA LEU A 4 8.55 0.76 -55.35
C LEU A 4 8.42 -0.09 -54.07
N TYR A 5 9.48 -0.18 -53.27
CA TYR A 5 9.44 -0.82 -51.96
C TYR A 5 8.74 0.10 -50.95
N LEU A 6 7.53 -0.25 -50.57
CA LEU A 6 6.77 0.40 -49.50
C LEU A 6 7.29 -0.12 -48.15
N ILE A 7 8.14 0.67 -47.47
CA ILE A 7 8.59 0.35 -46.14
C ILE A 7 7.50 0.80 -45.15
N LEU A 8 6.74 -0.17 -44.60
CA LEU A 8 5.80 0.07 -43.50
C LEU A 8 6.62 0.24 -42.21
N PHE A 9 6.71 1.49 -41.73
CA PHE A 9 7.19 1.75 -40.36
C PHE A 9 6.11 1.35 -39.37
N PHE A 10 6.27 0.21 -38.72
CA PHE A 10 5.50 -0.14 -37.53
C PHE A 10 6.04 0.68 -36.36
N SER A 11 5.37 1.76 -35.98
CA SER A 11 5.65 2.50 -34.76
C SER A 11 5.17 1.67 -33.56
N ILE A 12 6.07 0.98 -32.91
CA ILE A 12 5.80 0.34 -31.60
C ILE A 12 5.78 1.49 -30.58
N SER A 13 4.58 1.94 -30.20
CA SER A 13 4.42 2.81 -29.06
C SER A 13 4.73 1.99 -27.80
N LEU A 14 5.93 2.15 -27.25
CA LEU A 14 6.27 1.67 -25.92
C LEU A 14 5.42 2.48 -24.94
N GLY A 15 4.35 1.91 -24.44
CA GLY A 15 3.55 2.48 -23.36
C GLY A 15 4.48 2.80 -22.19
N GLN A 16 4.58 4.09 -21.83
CA GLN A 16 5.38 4.50 -20.68
C GLN A 16 4.59 4.17 -19.42
N ALA A 17 5.17 3.34 -18.55
CA ALA A 17 4.61 3.07 -17.24
C ALA A 17 4.52 4.39 -16.44
N LYS A 18 3.32 4.77 -16.03
CA LYS A 18 3.07 5.96 -15.23
C LYS A 18 3.33 5.67 -13.75
N ASP A 19 4.07 6.54 -13.09
CA ASP A 19 4.24 6.49 -11.63
C ASP A 19 2.96 6.98 -10.93
N TYR A 20 2.49 6.17 -9.97
CA TYR A 20 1.40 6.53 -9.08
C TYR A 20 1.94 6.56 -7.64
N LEU A 21 1.82 7.71 -6.98
CA LEU A 21 2.23 7.92 -5.61
C LEU A 21 0.99 8.06 -4.71
N PHE A 22 1.00 7.35 -3.59
CA PHE A 22 -0.01 7.41 -2.55
C PHE A 22 0.66 7.74 -1.22
N GLU A 23 0.11 8.70 -0.50
CA GLU A 23 0.58 9.14 0.80
C GLU A 23 -0.58 9.09 1.79
N ALA A 24 -0.36 8.47 2.92
CA ALA A 24 -1.32 8.41 4.02
C ALA A 24 -0.65 8.78 5.34
N GLY A 25 -1.43 9.34 6.22
CA GLY A 25 -1.02 9.64 7.58
C GLY A 25 -2.19 9.51 8.54
N GLY A 26 -1.88 9.26 9.80
CA GLY A 26 -2.89 9.13 10.83
C GLY A 26 -2.29 9.09 12.22
N ILE A 27 -3.16 9.07 13.20
CA ILE A 27 -2.81 8.84 14.61
C ILE A 27 -3.13 7.38 14.92
N ILE A 28 -2.18 6.67 15.52
CA ILE A 28 -2.42 5.34 16.06
C ILE A 28 -3.08 5.55 17.43
N SER A 29 -4.36 5.26 17.51
CA SER A 29 -5.01 5.19 18.81
C SER A 29 -4.79 3.79 19.37
N ASN A 30 -4.20 3.68 20.55
CA ASN A 30 -4.00 2.42 21.27
C ASN A 30 -5.32 1.79 21.76
N ALA A 31 -6.45 2.40 21.44
CA ALA A 31 -7.75 2.01 21.97
C ALA A 31 -8.25 0.63 21.48
N ASP A 32 -7.63 0.08 20.43
CA ASP A 32 -8.06 -1.15 19.77
C ASP A 32 -6.93 -2.15 19.54
N GLU A 33 -5.94 -2.21 20.44
CA GLU A 33 -4.86 -3.20 20.39
C GLU A 33 -5.19 -4.40 21.27
N GLU A 34 -5.07 -5.60 20.71
CA GLU A 34 -5.11 -6.85 21.47
C GLU A 34 -3.72 -7.49 21.40
N LEU A 35 -3.11 -7.79 22.56
CA LEU A 35 -1.77 -8.33 22.68
C LEU A 35 -1.81 -9.73 23.28
N ILE A 36 -1.09 -10.67 22.62
CA ILE A 36 -0.68 -11.95 23.20
C ILE A 36 0.84 -11.97 23.26
N GLU A 37 1.39 -12.20 24.45
CA GLU A 37 2.82 -12.38 24.67
C GLU A 37 3.11 -13.84 25.03
N TYR A 38 4.08 -14.43 24.31
CA TYR A 38 4.51 -15.80 24.52
C TYR A 38 5.69 -15.86 25.51
N PRO A 39 5.91 -17.00 26.19
CA PRO A 39 7.03 -17.15 27.13
C PRO A 39 8.42 -16.92 26.53
N ASP A 40 8.58 -17.09 25.21
CA ASP A 40 9.82 -16.83 24.48
C ASP A 40 10.02 -15.35 24.10
N GLY A 41 9.14 -14.46 24.57
CA GLY A 41 9.16 -13.03 24.25
C GLY A 41 8.59 -12.66 22.89
N THR A 42 8.05 -13.61 22.13
CA THR A 42 7.28 -13.33 20.91
C THR A 42 6.00 -12.62 21.28
N LYS A 43 5.67 -11.54 20.55
CA LYS A 43 4.42 -10.79 20.71
C LYS A 43 3.59 -10.88 19.44
N PHE A 44 2.29 -11.08 19.61
CA PHE A 44 1.31 -11.00 18.54
C PHE A 44 0.30 -9.91 18.90
N ILE A 45 0.26 -8.87 18.07
CA ILE A 45 -0.51 -7.67 18.34
C ILE A 45 -1.49 -7.48 17.19
N VAL A 46 -2.80 -7.42 17.49
CA VAL A 46 -3.83 -7.07 16.52
C VAL A 46 -4.07 -5.56 16.59
N TYR A 47 -4.09 -4.93 15.42
CA TYR A 47 -4.35 -3.51 15.28
C TYR A 47 -5.60 -3.25 14.46
N LYS A 48 -6.39 -2.27 14.89
CA LYS A 48 -7.48 -1.66 14.12
C LYS A 48 -7.15 -0.19 13.91
N GLY A 49 -6.62 0.14 12.73
CA GLY A 49 -6.35 1.53 12.35
C GLY A 49 -7.57 2.14 11.65
N ASN A 50 -8.29 3.00 12.36
CA ASN A 50 -9.43 3.72 11.81
C ASN A 50 -9.02 5.18 11.51
N ASN A 51 -9.53 5.72 10.39
CA ASN A 51 -9.40 7.15 10.03
C ASN A 51 -8.02 7.64 9.53
N GLY A 52 -7.23 6.81 8.89
CA GLY A 52 -6.09 7.30 8.11
C GLY A 52 -6.57 8.22 6.99
N ALA A 53 -6.07 9.46 6.95
CA ALA A 53 -6.27 10.34 5.81
C ALA A 53 -5.22 10.04 4.74
N TRP A 54 -5.60 10.13 3.47
CA TRP A 54 -4.68 9.88 2.36
C TRP A 54 -4.93 10.84 1.20
N LYS A 55 -3.92 10.99 0.37
CA LYS A 55 -3.94 11.66 -0.94
C LYS A 55 -3.09 10.88 -1.94
N ASP A 56 -3.31 11.10 -3.23
CA ASP A 56 -2.51 10.51 -4.29
C ASP A 56 -2.02 11.53 -5.34
N SER A 57 -1.13 11.07 -6.21
CA SER A 57 -0.56 11.89 -7.29
C SER A 57 -1.53 12.19 -8.44
N GLU A 58 -2.73 11.60 -8.44
CA GLU A 58 -3.80 11.91 -9.39
C GLU A 58 -4.79 12.96 -8.85
N GLY A 59 -4.52 13.48 -7.62
CA GLY A 59 -5.32 14.52 -6.97
C GLY A 59 -6.51 14.00 -6.16
N ASP A 60 -6.63 12.69 -6.00
CA ASP A 60 -7.63 12.11 -5.11
C ASP A 60 -7.15 12.14 -3.67
N TYR A 61 -8.12 12.20 -2.77
CA TYR A 61 -7.93 12.14 -1.34
C TYR A 61 -9.12 11.44 -0.66
N GLY A 62 -8.90 10.98 0.56
CA GLY A 62 -9.96 10.30 1.27
C GLY A 62 -9.54 9.74 2.62
N LYS A 63 -10.24 8.72 3.03
CA LYS A 63 -9.98 7.99 4.28
C LYS A 63 -9.78 6.52 4.02
N GLU A 64 -8.94 5.90 4.85
CA GLU A 64 -8.79 4.46 4.88
C GLU A 64 -8.90 3.91 6.30
N LYS A 65 -9.31 2.65 6.39
CA LYS A 65 -9.23 1.84 7.61
C LYS A 65 -8.42 0.58 7.31
N CYS A 66 -7.62 0.15 8.28
CA CYS A 66 -6.82 -1.05 8.17
C CYS A 66 -7.04 -1.93 9.40
N ILE A 67 -7.10 -3.23 9.20
CA ILE A 67 -7.14 -4.24 10.25
C ILE A 67 -6.06 -5.26 9.95
N GLY A 68 -5.31 -5.66 10.96
CA GLY A 68 -4.26 -6.63 10.78
C GLY A 68 -3.49 -6.93 12.05
N TYR A 69 -2.35 -7.56 11.87
CA TYR A 69 -1.49 -7.92 13.00
C TYR A 69 -0.04 -7.58 12.74
N VAL A 70 0.68 -7.42 13.84
CA VAL A 70 2.14 -7.39 13.91
C VAL A 70 2.60 -8.52 14.82
N LYS A 71 3.44 -9.41 14.29
CA LYS A 71 4.16 -10.40 15.06
C LYS A 71 5.60 -9.94 15.25
N THR A 72 6.09 -9.91 16.49
CA THR A 72 7.48 -9.58 16.77
C THR A 72 8.14 -10.74 17.53
N ASN A 73 9.41 -11.00 17.26
CA ASN A 73 10.20 -11.94 18.03
C ASN A 73 11.09 -11.20 19.05
N ILE A 74 11.84 -11.96 19.87
CA ILE A 74 12.77 -11.43 20.90
C ILE A 74 13.83 -10.48 20.31
N ASN A 75 14.21 -10.66 19.03
CA ASN A 75 15.17 -9.80 18.33
C ASN A 75 14.51 -8.56 17.73
N LYS A 76 13.24 -8.29 18.05
CA LYS A 76 12.43 -7.18 17.52
C LYS A 76 12.21 -7.20 16.01
N ASN A 77 12.43 -8.33 15.33
CA ASN A 77 12.02 -8.51 13.97
C ASN A 77 10.50 -8.51 13.89
N ALA A 78 9.96 -7.77 12.94
CA ALA A 78 8.53 -7.61 12.75
C ALA A 78 8.04 -8.28 11.47
N GLU A 79 6.95 -9.03 11.59
CA GLU A 79 6.12 -9.49 10.49
C GLU A 79 4.76 -8.81 10.58
N VAL A 80 4.37 -8.12 9.51
CA VAL A 80 3.18 -7.26 9.48
C VAL A 80 2.26 -7.71 8.36
N HIS A 81 0.98 -7.89 8.69
CA HIS A 81 -0.07 -8.22 7.74
C HIS A 81 -1.29 -7.34 8.00
N PHE A 82 -1.63 -6.48 7.05
CA PHE A 82 -2.83 -5.64 7.10
C PHE A 82 -3.74 -5.88 5.91
N ARG A 83 -5.03 -5.68 6.14
CA ARG A 83 -6.08 -5.52 5.14
C ARG A 83 -6.66 -4.12 5.30
N CYS A 84 -6.65 -3.35 4.22
CA CYS A 84 -7.13 -1.97 4.22
C CYS A 84 -8.26 -1.80 3.22
N GLU A 85 -9.24 -0.97 3.58
CA GLU A 85 -10.27 -0.43 2.70
C GLU A 85 -10.14 1.08 2.69
N GLY A 86 -10.04 1.67 1.51
CA GLY A 86 -10.05 3.12 1.32
C GLY A 86 -11.18 3.56 0.40
N ALA A 87 -11.61 4.81 0.56
CA ALA A 87 -12.55 5.47 -0.34
C ALA A 87 -12.06 6.88 -0.65
N ASN A 88 -12.20 7.30 -1.91
CA ASN A 88 -11.90 8.66 -2.34
C ASN A 88 -13.10 9.61 -2.11
N GLN A 89 -12.92 10.90 -2.41
CA GLN A 89 -13.92 11.95 -2.28
C GLN A 89 -15.18 11.71 -3.16
N ASN A 90 -15.08 10.85 -4.17
CA ASN A 90 -16.18 10.48 -5.07
C ASN A 90 -16.88 9.17 -4.66
N GLY A 91 -16.47 8.56 -3.53
CA GLY A 91 -17.02 7.30 -3.03
C GLY A 91 -16.51 6.05 -3.76
N GLU A 92 -15.54 6.18 -4.66
CA GLU A 92 -14.87 5.04 -5.27
C GLU A 92 -13.93 4.39 -4.26
N LYS A 93 -13.91 3.05 -4.23
CA LYS A 93 -13.24 2.28 -3.19
C LYS A 93 -12.10 1.44 -3.74
N PHE A 94 -11.12 1.20 -2.87
CA PHE A 94 -10.06 0.22 -3.08
C PHE A 94 -9.87 -0.65 -1.84
N TRP A 95 -9.40 -1.87 -2.05
CA TRP A 95 -8.98 -2.79 -1.00
C TRP A 95 -7.55 -3.25 -1.27
N THR A 96 -6.74 -3.22 -0.22
CA THR A 96 -5.33 -3.61 -0.32
C THR A 96 -4.93 -4.59 0.75
N THR A 97 -3.84 -5.32 0.47
CA THR A 97 -3.11 -6.09 1.46
C THR A 97 -1.72 -5.49 1.61
N ARG A 98 -1.27 -5.31 2.85
CA ARG A 98 0.07 -4.81 3.16
C ARG A 98 0.84 -5.86 3.91
N ILE A 99 1.99 -6.26 3.36
CA ILE A 99 2.86 -7.25 3.97
C ILE A 99 4.25 -6.65 4.12
N ARG A 100 4.82 -6.79 5.33
CA ARG A 100 6.16 -6.34 5.64
C ARG A 100 6.87 -7.38 6.50
N LYS A 101 8.16 -7.62 6.20
CA LYS A 101 9.10 -8.25 7.11
C LYS A 101 10.27 -7.30 7.31
N SER A 102 10.58 -6.95 8.53
CA SER A 102 11.64 -5.98 8.84
C SER A 102 12.33 -6.34 10.15
N ASP A 103 13.54 -5.83 10.30
CA ASP A 103 14.36 -5.91 11.52
C ASP A 103 13.99 -4.85 12.57
N SER A 104 12.92 -4.10 12.32
CA SER A 104 12.44 -3.04 13.21
C SER A 104 10.93 -2.97 13.26
N VAL A 105 10.41 -2.71 14.46
CA VAL A 105 8.98 -2.37 14.68
C VAL A 105 8.69 -0.89 14.38
N LYS A 106 9.74 -0.02 14.43
CA LYS A 106 9.61 1.44 14.32
C LYS A 106 9.40 1.97 12.90
N GLY A 107 9.41 1.09 11.91
CA GLY A 107 9.25 1.47 10.52
C GLY A 107 9.76 0.38 9.57
N GLY A 108 9.79 0.68 8.28
CA GLY A 108 10.35 -0.21 7.27
C GLY A 108 9.54 -0.24 5.98
N GLY A 109 10.04 -1.02 5.03
CA GLY A 109 9.43 -1.22 3.73
C GLY A 109 8.72 -2.56 3.59
N GLY A 110 7.75 -2.61 2.68
CA GLY A 110 6.99 -3.81 2.37
C GLY A 110 6.31 -3.71 1.00
N ILE A 111 5.35 -4.60 0.77
CA ILE A 111 4.56 -4.63 -0.46
C ILE A 111 3.09 -4.39 -0.13
N ASN A 112 2.51 -3.39 -0.79
CA ASN A 112 1.08 -3.16 -0.86
C ASN A 112 0.56 -3.77 -2.16
N THR A 113 -0.51 -4.56 -2.10
CA THR A 113 -1.16 -5.15 -3.28
C THR A 113 -2.61 -4.72 -3.31
N TYR A 114 -3.06 -4.14 -4.41
CA TYR A 114 -4.48 -3.87 -4.64
C TYR A 114 -5.21 -5.17 -4.97
N VAL A 115 -6.16 -5.58 -4.14
CA VAL A 115 -6.87 -6.86 -4.27
C VAL A 115 -8.28 -6.70 -4.80
N ALA A 116 -8.88 -5.51 -4.66
CA ALA A 116 -10.16 -5.16 -5.24
C ALA A 116 -10.26 -3.64 -5.43
N GLY A 117 -11.18 -3.19 -6.28
CA GLY A 117 -11.42 -1.77 -6.54
C GLY A 117 -12.73 -1.51 -7.26
N THR A 118 -13.28 -0.30 -7.06
CA THR A 118 -14.41 0.24 -7.83
C THR A 118 -13.95 1.42 -8.66
N GLY A 119 -14.75 1.88 -9.62
CA GLY A 119 -14.41 3.03 -10.45
C GLY A 119 -13.01 2.93 -11.04
N LYS A 120 -12.22 3.98 -10.86
CA LYS A 120 -10.83 4.07 -11.36
C LYS A 120 -9.87 3.05 -10.74
N TYR A 121 -10.16 2.57 -9.53
CA TYR A 121 -9.28 1.61 -8.85
C TYR A 121 -9.38 0.18 -9.40
N LYS A 122 -10.35 -0.12 -10.30
CA LYS A 122 -10.44 -1.41 -11.00
C LYS A 122 -9.15 -1.71 -11.78
N LYS A 123 -8.54 -0.69 -12.40
CA LYS A 123 -7.28 -0.83 -13.16
C LYS A 123 -6.07 -1.17 -12.28
N MET A 124 -6.20 -0.96 -10.96
CA MET A 124 -5.12 -1.22 -10.02
C MET A 124 -5.11 -2.64 -9.46
N ILE A 125 -6.16 -3.43 -9.69
CA ILE A 125 -6.27 -4.78 -9.15
C ILE A 125 -5.09 -5.65 -9.62
N GLY A 126 -4.41 -6.28 -8.66
CA GLY A 126 -3.22 -7.11 -8.88
C GLY A 126 -1.90 -6.34 -8.86
N ILE A 127 -1.92 -5.00 -8.92
CA ILE A 127 -0.69 -4.20 -8.89
C ILE A 127 -0.06 -4.29 -7.50
N LYS A 128 1.25 -4.56 -7.50
CA LYS A 128 2.11 -4.62 -6.32
C LYS A 128 2.96 -3.35 -6.25
N CYS A 129 2.81 -2.62 -5.16
CA CYS A 129 3.48 -1.34 -4.93
C CYS A 129 4.42 -1.47 -3.74
N PRO A 130 5.72 -1.24 -3.88
CA PRO A 130 6.58 -1.09 -2.72
C PRO A 130 6.08 0.08 -1.86
N TYR A 131 6.12 -0.11 -0.54
CA TYR A 131 5.75 0.92 0.42
C TYR A 131 6.79 1.12 1.50
N GLY A 132 6.80 2.31 2.09
CA GLY A 132 7.49 2.67 3.30
C GLY A 132 6.53 3.14 4.39
N VAL A 133 6.83 2.83 5.63
CA VAL A 133 6.12 3.33 6.80
C VAL A 133 7.10 3.81 7.85
N GLN A 134 6.77 4.92 8.50
CA GLN A 134 7.51 5.52 9.60
C GLN A 134 6.56 5.86 10.73
N TYR A 135 7.03 5.72 11.96
CA TYR A 135 6.32 6.07 13.18
C TYR A 135 7.10 7.11 13.96
N HIS A 136 6.40 8.10 14.46
CA HIS A 136 6.96 9.08 15.41
C HIS A 136 5.90 9.37 16.46
N GLU A 137 6.18 8.97 17.70
CA GLU A 137 5.20 8.97 18.79
C GLU A 137 3.94 8.17 18.40
N ASP A 138 2.78 8.80 18.41
CA ASP A 138 1.50 8.22 18.00
C ASP A 138 1.17 8.45 16.52
N ALA A 139 2.02 9.18 15.78
CA ALA A 139 1.80 9.46 14.37
C ALA A 139 2.43 8.38 13.47
N VAL A 140 1.71 8.05 12.39
CA VAL A 140 2.17 7.16 11.33
C VAL A 140 2.16 7.87 9.99
N TRP A 141 3.24 7.71 9.24
CA TRP A 141 3.34 8.11 7.82
C TRP A 141 3.57 6.88 6.97
N TYR A 142 2.78 6.78 5.93
CA TYR A 142 2.80 5.69 4.99
C TYR A 142 2.84 6.23 3.56
N THR A 143 3.72 5.68 2.75
CA THR A 143 3.83 6.05 1.33
C THR A 143 4.00 4.80 0.49
N HIS A 144 3.28 4.68 -0.63
CA HIS A 144 3.61 3.65 -1.62
C HIS A 144 3.68 4.22 -3.03
N LYS A 145 4.49 3.59 -3.87
CA LYS A 145 4.69 3.94 -5.27
C LYS A 145 4.38 2.75 -6.16
N CYS A 146 3.48 2.92 -7.10
CA CYS A 146 3.11 1.90 -8.07
C CYS A 146 3.59 2.27 -9.46
N LYS A 147 3.87 1.27 -10.29
CA LYS A 147 3.97 1.41 -11.74
C LYS A 147 2.65 0.99 -12.34
N LEU A 148 1.98 1.92 -13.00
CA LEU A 148 0.75 1.65 -13.75
C LEU A 148 1.12 1.37 -15.21
N ASN A 149 0.64 0.24 -15.75
CA ASN A 149 0.70 0.00 -17.20
C ASN A 149 -0.46 0.77 -17.84
N GLU A 150 -0.16 1.62 -18.80
CA GLU A 150 -1.14 2.28 -19.64
C GLU A 150 -1.72 1.30 -20.67
#